data_9a6431acfa74e255ec71fb38663072dc
#
_entry.id   9a6431acfa74e255ec71fb38663072dc
#
_cell.length_a   1.000
_cell.length_b   1.000
_cell.length_c   1.000
_cell.angle_alpha   90.00
_cell.angle_beta   90.00
_cell.angle_gamma   90.00
#
_symmetry.space_group_name_H-M   'P 1'
#
loop_
_entity.id
_entity.type
_entity.pdbx_description
1 polymer ?
#
loop_
_entity_poly.entity_id
_entity_poly.type
_entity_poly.pdbx_seq_one_letter_code
_entity_poly.pdbx_strand_id
1 'polypeptide(L)'
;MEVLNKTERRKSFLFFLIFFGLTMGLLLIAVFFNVAFPFVENQLLKKENQKMKQEMEIQNRFSFQLEQVKGAVDSIGIAGQNDYFNEKLALSVLADMYKQLPKDSLQNKTMYNNTIMTYKSLIDAKKEIKHLSMNREKPWIV
;
A
#
# COMPACT_ATOMS: atom_id res chain seq x y z
N MET A 1 42.76 -61.07 -38.61
CA MET A 1 43.03 -59.68 -38.10
C MET A 1 42.54 -59.66 -36.69
N GLU A 2 43.46 -59.76 -35.74
CA GLU A 2 43.13 -59.58 -34.32
C GLU A 2 42.78 -58.10 -34.04
N VAL A 3 41.66 -57.91 -33.37
CA VAL A 3 41.22 -56.57 -32.96
C VAL A 3 42.09 -56.15 -31.76
N LEU A 4 43.30 -55.69 -32.08
CA LEU A 4 44.15 -55.04 -31.10
C LEU A 4 43.40 -53.84 -30.54
N ASN A 5 43.22 -53.79 -29.24
CA ASN A 5 42.76 -52.64 -28.47
C ASN A 5 41.29 -52.57 -28.03
N LYS A 6 40.72 -53.72 -27.66
CA LYS A 6 39.37 -53.74 -27.09
C LYS A 6 39.26 -53.03 -25.76
N THR A 7 40.34 -53.01 -24.98
CA THR A 7 40.47 -52.33 -23.67
C THR A 7 40.61 -50.81 -23.81
N GLU A 8 41.37 -50.31 -24.76
CA GLU A 8 41.54 -48.88 -24.99
C GLU A 8 40.27 -48.26 -25.58
N ARG A 9 39.59 -48.97 -26.49
CA ARG A 9 38.28 -48.53 -27.01
C ARG A 9 37.24 -48.44 -25.91
N ARG A 10 37.23 -49.39 -24.94
CA ARG A 10 36.33 -49.33 -23.79
C ARG A 10 36.68 -48.15 -22.85
N LYS A 11 37.96 -47.87 -22.59
CA LYS A 11 38.37 -46.72 -21.78
C LYS A 11 37.97 -45.41 -22.45
N SER A 12 38.24 -45.23 -23.73
CA SER A 12 37.89 -44.04 -24.48
C SER A 12 36.37 -43.84 -24.54
N PHE A 13 35.61 -44.90 -24.69
CA PHE A 13 34.15 -44.83 -24.65
C PHE A 13 33.61 -44.44 -23.27
N LEU A 14 34.19 -44.99 -22.21
CA LEU A 14 33.84 -44.60 -20.82
C LEU A 14 34.13 -43.13 -20.54
N PHE A 15 35.31 -42.63 -20.96
CA PHE A 15 35.64 -41.20 -20.83
C PHE A 15 34.69 -40.33 -21.62
N PHE A 16 34.34 -40.73 -22.84
CA PHE A 16 33.34 -40.01 -23.64
C PHE A 16 31.99 -39.97 -22.95
N LEU A 17 31.51 -41.09 -22.39
CA LEU A 17 30.23 -41.21 -21.72
C LEU A 17 30.17 -40.34 -20.44
N ILE A 18 31.26 -40.30 -19.66
CA ILE A 18 31.38 -39.44 -18.47
C ILE A 18 31.35 -37.96 -18.87
N PHE A 19 32.12 -37.59 -19.89
CA PHE A 19 32.17 -36.22 -20.36
C PHE A 19 30.84 -35.75 -20.96
N PHE A 20 30.17 -36.62 -21.71
CA PHE A 20 28.85 -36.39 -22.27
C PHE A 20 27.80 -36.24 -21.17
N GLY A 21 27.82 -37.10 -20.16
CA GLY A 21 26.91 -37.03 -19.03
C GLY A 21 27.11 -35.73 -18.23
N LEU A 22 28.36 -35.31 -18.03
CA LEU A 22 28.68 -34.07 -17.31
C LEU A 22 28.23 -32.84 -18.09
N THR A 23 28.46 -32.77 -19.41
CA THR A 23 28.00 -31.67 -20.26
C THR A 23 26.47 -31.59 -20.34
N MET A 24 25.78 -32.74 -20.47
CA MET A 24 24.32 -32.79 -20.43
C MET A 24 23.77 -32.36 -19.07
N GLY A 25 24.40 -32.79 -17.98
CA GLY A 25 24.03 -32.34 -16.63
C GLY A 25 24.14 -30.83 -16.45
N LEU A 26 25.24 -30.23 -16.90
CA LEU A 26 25.42 -28.77 -16.86
C LEU A 26 24.39 -28.03 -17.74
N LEU A 27 24.06 -28.54 -18.91
CA LEU A 27 23.03 -27.95 -19.77
C LEU A 27 21.64 -28.00 -19.09
N LEU A 28 21.27 -29.13 -18.48
CA LEU A 28 20.02 -29.25 -17.75
C LEU A 28 19.93 -28.29 -16.57
N ILE A 29 21.03 -28.13 -15.82
CA ILE A 29 21.13 -27.16 -14.72
C ILE A 29 20.96 -25.74 -15.25
N ALA A 30 21.66 -25.37 -16.33
CA ALA A 30 21.58 -24.05 -16.93
C ALA A 30 20.15 -23.72 -17.42
N VAL A 31 19.46 -24.67 -18.05
CA VAL A 31 18.07 -24.52 -18.49
C VAL A 31 17.14 -24.39 -17.29
N PHE A 32 17.31 -25.22 -16.27
CA PHE A 32 16.50 -25.17 -15.06
C PHE A 32 16.62 -23.81 -14.35
N PHE A 33 17.84 -23.29 -14.18
CA PHE A 33 18.05 -21.99 -13.56
C PHE A 33 17.47 -20.84 -14.41
N ASN A 34 17.58 -20.90 -15.73
CA ASN A 34 17.00 -19.88 -16.61
C ASN A 34 15.46 -19.85 -16.60
N VAL A 35 14.81 -20.99 -16.37
CA VAL A 35 13.35 -21.07 -16.38
C VAL A 35 12.77 -20.86 -14.98
N ALA A 36 13.35 -21.48 -13.96
CA ALA A 36 12.81 -21.45 -12.59
C ALA A 36 13.00 -20.09 -11.90
N PHE A 37 14.14 -19.43 -12.10
CA PHE A 37 14.46 -18.15 -11.45
C PHE A 37 13.55 -17.01 -11.89
N PRO A 38 13.29 -16.76 -13.19
CA PRO A 38 12.36 -15.72 -13.63
C PRO A 38 10.91 -15.97 -13.17
N PHE A 39 10.53 -17.24 -12.97
CA PHE A 39 9.17 -17.57 -12.55
C PHE A 39 8.91 -17.16 -11.09
N VAL A 40 9.87 -17.37 -10.21
CA VAL A 40 9.80 -16.98 -8.79
C VAL A 40 9.83 -15.46 -8.67
N GLU A 41 10.70 -14.78 -9.41
CA GLU A 41 10.82 -13.33 -9.42
C GLU A 41 9.52 -12.67 -9.93
N ASN A 42 8.94 -13.17 -11.01
CA ASN A 42 7.66 -12.70 -11.53
C ASN A 42 6.50 -12.86 -10.53
N GLN A 43 6.48 -13.95 -9.75
CA GLN A 43 5.47 -14.13 -8.71
C GLN A 43 5.65 -13.14 -7.56
N LEU A 44 6.89 -12.86 -7.16
CA LEU A 44 7.20 -11.88 -6.13
C LEU A 44 6.79 -10.47 -6.57
N LEU A 45 7.22 -10.06 -7.74
CA LEU A 45 6.87 -8.77 -8.36
C LEU A 45 5.35 -8.60 -8.51
N LYS A 46 4.63 -9.66 -8.86
CA LYS A 46 3.17 -9.64 -8.96
C LYS A 46 2.51 -9.39 -7.60
N LYS A 47 3.02 -10.01 -6.53
CA LYS A 47 2.53 -9.78 -5.16
C LYS A 47 2.82 -8.35 -4.68
N GLU A 48 4.01 -7.83 -4.95
CA GLU A 48 4.37 -6.45 -4.62
C GLU A 48 3.52 -5.43 -5.37
N ASN A 49 3.31 -5.64 -6.68
CA ASN A 49 2.40 -4.82 -7.48
C ASN A 49 0.96 -4.83 -6.96
N GLN A 50 0.47 -5.98 -6.51
CA GLN A 50 -0.86 -6.07 -5.90
C GLN A 50 -0.95 -5.28 -4.60
N LYS A 51 0.06 -5.39 -3.73
CA LYS A 51 0.12 -4.58 -2.48
C LYS A 51 0.16 -3.09 -2.79
N MET A 52 0.99 -2.68 -3.73
CA MET A 52 1.12 -1.28 -4.14
C MET A 52 -0.19 -0.72 -4.71
N LYS A 53 -0.92 -1.51 -5.51
CA LYS A 53 -2.25 -1.12 -6.01
C LYS A 53 -3.26 -0.95 -4.87
N GLN A 54 -3.27 -1.86 -3.90
CA GLN A 54 -4.15 -1.75 -2.73
C GLN A 54 -3.84 -0.50 -1.90
N GLU A 55 -2.56 -0.22 -1.67
CA GLU A 55 -2.15 1.00 -0.97
C GLU A 55 -2.57 2.27 -1.73
N MET A 56 -2.40 2.28 -3.05
CA MET A 56 -2.81 3.41 -3.90
C MET A 56 -4.34 3.62 -3.84
N GLU A 57 -5.14 2.55 -3.86
CA GLU A 57 -6.59 2.65 -3.71
C GLU A 57 -7.00 3.24 -2.36
N ILE A 58 -6.32 2.84 -1.28
CA ILE A 58 -6.55 3.40 0.06
C ILE A 58 -6.18 4.89 0.08
N GLN A 59 -5.03 5.26 -0.47
CA GLN A 59 -4.58 6.66 -0.55
C GLN A 59 -5.57 7.53 -1.33
N ASN A 60 -6.02 7.06 -2.49
CA ASN A 60 -6.97 7.80 -3.33
C ASN A 60 -8.31 7.99 -2.62
N ARG A 61 -8.83 6.95 -1.97
CA ARG A 61 -10.06 7.03 -1.18
C ARG A 61 -9.91 7.98 0.00
N PHE A 62 -8.82 7.87 0.72
CA PHE A 62 -8.52 8.74 1.86
C PHE A 62 -8.43 10.21 1.43
N SER A 63 -7.73 10.50 0.34
CA SER A 63 -7.61 11.85 -0.22
C SER A 63 -8.98 12.43 -0.61
N PHE A 64 -9.81 11.64 -1.29
CA PHE A 64 -11.15 12.05 -1.68
C PHE A 64 -12.04 12.37 -0.45
N GLN A 65 -12.03 11.49 0.56
CA GLN A 65 -12.78 11.72 1.79
C GLN A 65 -12.24 12.93 2.57
N LEU A 66 -10.93 13.14 2.55
CA LEU A 66 -10.30 14.28 3.19
C LEU A 66 -10.71 15.61 2.55
N GLU A 67 -10.86 15.66 1.23
CA GLU A 67 -11.41 16.82 0.54
C GLU A 67 -12.86 17.13 0.96
N GLN A 68 -13.68 16.10 1.14
CA GLN A 68 -15.03 16.27 1.66
C GLN A 68 -15.04 16.84 3.08
N VAL A 69 -14.18 16.29 3.95
CA VAL A 69 -14.01 16.81 5.32
C VAL A 69 -13.56 18.26 5.30
N LYS A 70 -12.56 18.59 4.47
CA LYS A 70 -12.04 19.94 4.31
C LYS A 70 -13.13 20.92 3.91
N GLY A 71 -13.92 20.59 2.87
CA GLY A 71 -15.02 21.42 2.40
C GLY A 71 -16.07 21.67 3.49
N ALA A 72 -16.43 20.62 4.24
CA ALA A 72 -17.36 20.75 5.36
C ALA A 72 -16.77 21.60 6.50
N VAL A 73 -15.52 21.39 6.88
CA VAL A 73 -14.83 22.14 7.93
C VAL A 73 -14.64 23.61 7.53
N ASP A 74 -14.29 23.88 6.28
CA ASP A 74 -14.13 25.25 5.79
C ASP A 74 -15.46 26.01 5.81
N SER A 75 -16.59 25.34 5.66
CA SER A 75 -17.93 25.90 5.70
C SER A 75 -18.44 26.21 7.12
N ILE A 76 -17.78 25.70 8.18
CA ILE A 76 -18.14 25.99 9.58
C ILE A 76 -17.76 27.45 9.91
N GLY A 77 -18.73 28.21 10.40
CA GLY A 77 -18.55 29.61 10.78
C GLY A 77 -18.74 30.63 9.67
N ILE A 78 -19.14 30.17 8.47
CA ILE A 78 -19.48 31.05 7.35
C ILE A 78 -20.96 31.49 7.47
N ALA A 79 -21.23 32.77 7.34
CA ALA A 79 -22.58 33.33 7.38
C ALA A 79 -23.47 32.68 6.30
N GLY A 80 -24.67 32.22 6.69
CA GLY A 80 -25.62 31.55 5.78
C GLY A 80 -25.40 30.04 5.60
N GLN A 81 -24.37 29.47 6.18
CA GLN A 81 -24.11 28.04 6.19
C GLN A 81 -24.71 27.36 7.43
N ASN A 82 -25.12 26.09 7.28
CA ASN A 82 -25.58 25.30 8.41
C ASN A 82 -24.41 24.61 9.12
N ASP A 83 -23.87 25.28 10.13
CA ASP A 83 -22.69 24.79 10.86
C ASP A 83 -22.91 23.44 11.53
N TYR A 84 -24.12 23.21 12.09
CA TYR A 84 -24.43 21.92 12.71
C TYR A 84 -24.38 20.79 11.70
N PHE A 85 -24.93 21.00 10.50
CA PHE A 85 -24.88 20.02 9.42
C PHE A 85 -23.42 19.76 8.97
N ASN A 86 -22.66 20.82 8.73
CA ASN A 86 -21.27 20.73 8.27
C ASN A 86 -20.37 20.04 9.31
N GLU A 87 -20.56 20.34 10.59
CA GLU A 87 -19.87 19.65 11.68
C GLU A 87 -20.20 18.15 11.70
N LYS A 88 -21.48 17.80 11.66
CA LYS A 88 -21.91 16.39 11.66
C LYS A 88 -21.40 15.63 10.44
N LEU A 89 -21.44 16.25 9.27
CA LEU A 89 -20.91 15.70 8.03
C LEU A 89 -19.40 15.42 8.18
N ALA A 90 -18.61 16.41 8.61
CA ALA A 90 -17.18 16.27 8.77
C ALA A 90 -16.83 15.15 9.78
N LEU A 91 -17.48 15.13 10.94
CA LEU A 91 -17.27 14.09 11.96
C LEU A 91 -17.66 12.69 11.47
N SER A 92 -18.76 12.58 10.72
CA SER A 92 -19.20 11.30 10.15
C SER A 92 -18.18 10.76 9.14
N VAL A 93 -17.71 11.61 8.22
CA VAL A 93 -16.71 11.20 7.23
C VAL A 93 -15.39 10.83 7.92
N LEU A 94 -14.94 11.60 8.92
CA LEU A 94 -13.73 11.26 9.70
C LEU A 94 -13.86 9.90 10.42
N ALA A 95 -15.03 9.61 10.98
CA ALA A 95 -15.29 8.33 11.64
C ALA A 95 -15.26 7.16 10.64
N ASP A 96 -15.80 7.35 9.45
CA ASP A 96 -15.78 6.35 8.38
C ASP A 96 -14.37 6.15 7.83
N MET A 97 -13.59 7.22 7.64
CA MET A 97 -12.17 7.15 7.30
C MET A 97 -11.39 6.30 8.32
N TYR A 98 -11.60 6.55 9.61
CA TYR A 98 -10.93 5.79 10.67
C TYR A 98 -11.28 4.30 10.64
N LYS A 99 -12.57 3.95 10.43
CA LYS A 99 -13.04 2.56 10.35
C LYS A 99 -12.51 1.82 9.14
N GLN A 100 -12.32 2.52 8.02
CA GLN A 100 -11.88 1.93 6.75
C GLN A 100 -10.37 1.73 6.67
N LEU A 101 -9.58 2.30 7.60
CA LEU A 101 -8.15 2.07 7.65
C LEU A 101 -7.84 0.64 8.07
N PRO A 102 -7.06 -0.12 7.28
CA PRO A 102 -6.62 -1.46 7.65
C PRO A 102 -5.84 -1.45 8.96
N LYS A 103 -6.14 -2.41 9.85
CA LYS A 103 -5.53 -2.43 11.20
C LYS A 103 -4.05 -2.77 11.18
N ASP A 104 -3.56 -3.58 10.22
CA ASP A 104 -2.25 -4.24 10.35
C ASP A 104 -1.30 -4.10 9.15
N SER A 105 -1.64 -3.39 8.07
CA SER A 105 -0.84 -3.47 6.83
C SER A 105 -0.46 -2.15 6.17
N LEU A 106 -0.72 -1.01 6.78
CA LEU A 106 -0.41 0.29 6.18
C LEU A 106 0.94 0.82 6.65
N GLN A 107 1.83 1.02 5.69
CA GLN A 107 3.16 1.60 5.92
C GLN A 107 3.08 3.01 6.54
N ASN A 108 1.99 3.75 6.31
CA ASN A 108 1.78 5.12 6.76
C ASN A 108 0.58 5.32 7.71
N LYS A 109 0.20 4.28 8.45
CA LYS A 109 -0.96 4.30 9.36
C LYS A 109 -0.94 5.48 10.35
N THR A 110 0.22 5.80 10.89
CA THR A 110 0.40 6.92 11.82
C THR A 110 0.06 8.26 11.16
N MET A 111 0.45 8.45 9.89
CA MET A 111 0.13 9.66 9.13
C MET A 111 -1.39 9.83 8.95
N TYR A 112 -2.08 8.77 8.55
CA TYR A 112 -3.55 8.79 8.39
C TYR A 112 -4.26 9.11 9.71
N ASN A 113 -3.87 8.46 10.80
CA ASN A 113 -4.44 8.72 12.12
C ASN A 113 -4.19 10.15 12.58
N ASN A 114 -2.97 10.66 12.41
CA ASN A 114 -2.63 12.03 12.78
C ASN A 114 -3.44 13.04 11.97
N THR A 115 -3.63 12.80 10.67
CA THR A 115 -4.46 13.64 9.82
C THR A 115 -5.91 13.67 10.31
N ILE A 116 -6.51 12.52 10.60
CA ILE A 116 -7.88 12.44 11.14
C ILE A 116 -7.99 13.19 12.47
N MET A 117 -7.04 13.00 13.38
CA MET A 117 -7.03 13.69 14.67
C MET A 117 -6.86 15.19 14.54
N THR A 118 -6.02 15.65 13.61
CA THR A 118 -5.83 17.08 13.32
C THR A 118 -7.11 17.73 12.85
N TYR A 119 -7.83 17.11 11.91
CA TYR A 119 -9.12 17.63 11.44
C TYR A 119 -10.19 17.62 12.53
N LYS A 120 -10.21 16.59 13.37
CA LYS A 120 -11.10 16.58 14.55
C LYS A 120 -10.82 17.75 15.49
N SER A 121 -9.55 17.98 15.83
CA SER A 121 -9.15 19.11 16.66
C SER A 121 -9.49 20.47 16.02
N LEU A 122 -9.39 20.55 14.70
CA LEU A 122 -9.78 21.76 13.95
C LEU A 122 -11.28 22.04 14.03
N ILE A 123 -12.11 21.01 13.94
CA ILE A 123 -13.58 21.11 14.12
C ILE A 123 -13.89 21.63 15.54
N ASP A 124 -13.27 21.04 16.57
CA ASP A 124 -13.47 21.43 17.95
C ASP A 124 -13.05 22.90 18.19
N ALA A 125 -11.90 23.31 17.65
CA ALA A 125 -11.42 24.69 17.72
C ALA A 125 -12.38 25.68 17.03
N LYS A 126 -12.90 25.37 15.85
CA LYS A 126 -13.89 26.21 15.15
C LYS A 126 -15.20 26.37 15.94
N LYS A 127 -15.65 25.30 16.60
CA LYS A 127 -16.81 25.36 17.51
C LYS A 127 -16.59 26.30 18.68
N GLU A 128 -15.43 26.20 19.32
CA GLU A 128 -15.07 27.03 20.46
C GLU A 128 -15.00 28.51 20.06
N ILE A 129 -14.34 28.82 18.95
CA ILE A 129 -14.26 30.18 18.40
C ILE A 129 -15.68 30.73 18.16
N LYS A 130 -16.56 29.96 17.56
CA LYS A 130 -17.94 30.38 17.33
C LYS A 130 -18.69 30.65 18.64
N HIS A 131 -18.57 29.72 19.59
CA HIS A 131 -19.21 29.92 20.91
C HIS A 131 -18.73 31.17 21.62
N LEU A 132 -17.43 31.45 21.54
CA LEU A 132 -16.84 32.67 22.13
C LEU A 132 -17.33 33.94 21.39
N SER A 133 -17.44 33.92 20.07
CA SER A 133 -17.95 35.06 19.29
C SER A 133 -19.42 35.36 19.63
N MET A 134 -20.26 34.36 19.72
CA MET A 134 -21.67 34.51 20.09
C MET A 134 -21.87 35.04 21.51
N ASN A 135 -21.00 34.65 22.45
CA ASN A 135 -21.04 35.18 23.82
C ASN A 135 -20.57 36.64 23.90
N ARG A 136 -19.70 37.08 23.02
CA ARG A 136 -19.21 38.46 22.95
C ARG A 136 -20.28 39.44 22.39
N GLU A 137 -21.15 38.93 21.49
CA GLU A 137 -22.21 39.73 20.86
C GLU A 137 -23.47 39.87 21.72
N LYS A 138 -23.57 39.22 22.90
CA LYS A 138 -24.64 39.46 23.84
C LYS A 138 -24.44 40.82 24.48
N PRO A 139 -25.32 41.82 24.20
CA PRO A 139 -25.23 43.11 24.86
C PRO A 139 -25.45 42.92 26.36
N TRP A 140 -24.61 43.57 27.15
CA TRP A 140 -24.86 43.69 28.59
C TRP A 140 -26.17 44.46 28.79
N ILE A 141 -27.28 43.72 28.92
CA ILE A 141 -28.54 44.31 29.35
C ILE A 141 -28.38 44.56 30.86
N VAL A 142 -28.09 45.78 31.18
CA VAL A 142 -28.16 46.36 32.53
C VAL A 142 -29.59 46.74 32.81
#